data_ac43d4c4e89e04ff31927cea2b14be41
#
_entry.id   ac43d4c4e89e04ff31927cea2b14be41
#
_cell.length_a   1.000
_cell.length_b   1.000
_cell.length_c   1.000
_cell.angle_alpha   90.00
_cell.angle_beta   90.00
_cell.angle_gamma   90.00
#
_symmetry.space_group_name_H-M   'P 1'
#
loop_
_entity.id
_entity.type
_entity.pdbx_description
1 polymer ?
#
loop_
_entity_poly.entity_id
_entity_poly.type
_entity_poly.pdbx_seq_one_letter_code
_entity_poly.pdbx_strand_id
1 'polypeptide(L)'
;YFKQVNDRYGHLYGDKVLTRVAKKLKEVVGEDGVVGRIGGDEFMIVLNGINDDYSLRGILRAIRTQVKWEFKNDYENFQVTTSIGVAFSPNNGHEYEELFKKADFCLYVAKEKGRDRYVFFRDEIHKESYENSLNQKDKIFNDGREMRELRYLTDIMLQFNTDRKGAVSNMFEHMIQTYKVDSISIYKGKALKRYLTFGQQLEDAEYLPYVNTDGFNKLMGDKNYISADFVNRNLDVAPEFVEEMKKRHICSTIQCFIGGRDDIKGVLTIDKTKEASQWAEYEIECAVITSTLLYTIISDEEQNYVAAMNITD
;
A
#
# COMPACT_ATOMS: atom_id res chain seq x y z
N TYR A 1 -3.54 -3.76 -18.89
CA TYR A 1 -4.65 -2.77 -18.93
C TYR A 1 -5.68 -2.97 -17.80
N PHE A 2 -5.22 -3.37 -16.59
CA PHE A 2 -6.11 -3.65 -15.45
C PHE A 2 -6.98 -2.44 -15.04
N LYS A 3 -6.45 -1.21 -15.16
CA LYS A 3 -7.21 0.00 -14.93
C LYS A 3 -8.53 0.03 -15.75
N GLN A 4 -8.51 -0.43 -17.01
CA GLN A 4 -9.73 -0.50 -17.83
C GLN A 4 -10.76 -1.47 -17.28
N VAL A 5 -10.32 -2.52 -16.57
CA VAL A 5 -11.25 -3.45 -15.86
C VAL A 5 -11.95 -2.69 -14.74
N ASN A 6 -11.20 -1.96 -13.90
CA ASN A 6 -11.77 -1.17 -12.82
C ASN A 6 -12.70 -0.06 -13.34
N ASP A 7 -12.25 0.68 -14.35
CA ASP A 7 -13.01 1.79 -14.93
C ASP A 7 -14.35 1.31 -15.56
N ARG A 8 -14.39 0.09 -16.11
CA ARG A 8 -15.56 -0.44 -16.81
C ARG A 8 -16.48 -1.28 -15.92
N TYR A 9 -15.91 -2.05 -14.98
CA TYR A 9 -16.67 -3.05 -14.20
C TYR A 9 -16.64 -2.78 -12.69
N GLY A 10 -15.95 -1.73 -12.27
CA GLY A 10 -15.79 -1.33 -10.86
C GLY A 10 -14.71 -2.10 -10.10
N HIS A 11 -14.27 -1.53 -8.99
CA HIS A 11 -13.17 -2.07 -8.17
C HIS A 11 -13.46 -3.46 -7.59
N LEU A 12 -14.69 -3.73 -7.15
CA LEU A 12 -15.09 -5.06 -6.66
C LEU A 12 -14.91 -6.17 -7.71
N TYR A 13 -15.11 -5.83 -8.97
CA TYR A 13 -14.87 -6.78 -10.05
C TYR A 13 -13.37 -6.92 -10.33
N GLY A 14 -12.62 -5.84 -10.30
CA GLY A 14 -11.17 -5.86 -10.38
C GLY A 14 -10.54 -6.76 -9.31
N ASP A 15 -11.01 -6.71 -8.08
CA ASP A 15 -10.53 -7.58 -6.98
C ASP A 15 -10.79 -9.07 -7.27
N LYS A 16 -11.93 -9.41 -7.86
CA LYS A 16 -12.19 -10.79 -8.32
C LYS A 16 -11.21 -11.22 -9.42
N VAL A 17 -10.89 -10.31 -10.35
CA VAL A 17 -9.90 -10.57 -11.40
C VAL A 17 -8.53 -10.83 -10.79
N LEU A 18 -8.08 -9.98 -9.87
CA LEU A 18 -6.79 -10.14 -9.18
C LEU A 18 -6.72 -11.44 -8.37
N THR A 19 -7.80 -11.83 -7.70
CA THR A 19 -7.89 -13.11 -6.98
C THR A 19 -7.74 -14.31 -7.93
N ARG A 20 -8.38 -14.27 -9.10
CA ARG A 20 -8.25 -15.32 -10.12
C ARG A 20 -6.84 -15.36 -10.71
N VAL A 21 -6.24 -14.20 -10.99
CA VAL A 21 -4.84 -14.12 -11.44
C VAL A 21 -3.91 -14.73 -10.39
N ALA A 22 -4.01 -14.33 -9.12
CA ALA A 22 -3.20 -14.86 -8.04
C ALA A 22 -3.31 -16.40 -7.93
N LYS A 23 -4.53 -16.94 -8.08
CA LYS A 23 -4.75 -18.39 -8.08
C LYS A 23 -4.02 -19.05 -9.25
N LYS A 24 -4.13 -18.51 -10.46
CA LYS A 24 -3.45 -19.06 -11.65
C LYS A 24 -1.93 -18.98 -11.54
N LEU A 25 -1.38 -17.89 -11.01
CA LEU A 25 0.05 -17.78 -10.75
C LEU A 25 0.52 -18.86 -9.77
N LYS A 26 -0.20 -19.07 -8.67
CA LYS A 26 0.12 -20.13 -7.70
C LYS A 26 0.03 -21.53 -8.29
N GLU A 27 -0.97 -21.80 -9.12
CA GLU A 27 -1.12 -23.10 -9.81
C GLU A 27 0.05 -23.39 -10.76
N VAL A 28 0.53 -22.37 -11.49
CA VAL A 28 1.67 -22.54 -12.42
C VAL A 28 2.99 -22.66 -11.70
N VAL A 29 3.19 -21.85 -10.66
CA VAL A 29 4.44 -21.81 -9.88
C VAL A 29 4.61 -23.06 -9.01
N GLY A 30 3.49 -23.59 -8.50
CA GLY A 30 3.51 -24.80 -7.67
C GLY A 30 4.40 -24.67 -6.44
N GLU A 31 5.15 -25.73 -6.17
CA GLU A 31 6.11 -25.79 -5.05
C GLU A 31 7.48 -25.20 -5.38
N ASP A 32 7.74 -24.88 -6.65
CA ASP A 32 9.03 -24.36 -7.11
C ASP A 32 9.24 -22.88 -6.75
N GLY A 33 8.24 -22.22 -6.12
CA GLY A 33 8.40 -20.83 -5.76
C GLY A 33 7.27 -20.23 -4.93
N VAL A 34 7.37 -18.92 -4.74
CA VAL A 34 6.41 -18.13 -3.96
C VAL A 34 5.83 -17.03 -4.83
N VAL A 35 4.52 -16.81 -4.70
CA VAL A 35 3.78 -15.72 -5.36
C VAL A 35 3.27 -14.74 -4.32
N GLY A 36 3.66 -13.49 -4.43
CA GLY A 36 3.18 -12.36 -3.63
C GLY A 36 2.57 -11.27 -4.49
N ARG A 37 1.56 -10.55 -3.98
CA ARG A 37 1.08 -9.31 -4.57
C ARG A 37 1.81 -8.14 -3.91
N ILE A 38 2.45 -7.27 -4.70
CA ILE A 38 3.23 -6.14 -4.20
C ILE A 38 2.33 -4.92 -4.04
N GLY A 39 1.45 -4.66 -4.98
CA GLY A 39 0.51 -3.54 -4.96
C GLY A 39 -0.29 -3.46 -6.27
N GLY A 40 -1.43 -2.77 -6.26
CA GLY A 40 -2.24 -2.60 -7.47
C GLY A 40 -2.49 -3.88 -8.25
N ASP A 41 -2.03 -3.94 -9.50
CA ASP A 41 -2.07 -5.12 -10.38
C ASP A 41 -0.71 -5.83 -10.50
N GLU A 42 0.23 -5.56 -9.59
CA GLU A 42 1.58 -6.09 -9.63
C GLU A 42 1.78 -7.28 -8.68
N PHE A 43 2.38 -8.34 -9.22
CA PHE A 43 2.72 -9.56 -8.51
C PHE A 43 4.22 -9.83 -8.62
N MET A 44 4.79 -10.36 -7.55
CA MET A 44 6.16 -10.85 -7.52
C MET A 44 6.15 -12.37 -7.41
N ILE A 45 7.05 -13.00 -8.16
CA ILE A 45 7.28 -14.44 -8.12
C ILE A 45 8.75 -14.68 -7.84
N VAL A 46 9.05 -15.45 -6.82
CA VAL A 46 10.40 -15.94 -6.53
C VAL A 46 10.41 -17.43 -6.81
N LEU A 47 11.26 -17.86 -7.74
CA LEU A 47 11.44 -19.26 -8.09
C LEU A 47 12.78 -19.77 -7.55
N ASN A 48 12.79 -20.96 -6.97
CA ASN A 48 13.97 -21.60 -6.46
C ASN A 48 14.32 -22.84 -7.30
N GLY A 49 15.62 -23.14 -7.40
CA GLY A 49 16.09 -24.37 -8.06
C GLY A 49 15.96 -24.38 -9.59
N ILE A 50 15.63 -23.26 -10.20
CA ILE A 50 15.59 -23.14 -11.67
C ILE A 50 17.00 -22.79 -12.16
N ASN A 51 17.68 -23.76 -12.76
CA ASN A 51 19.10 -23.62 -13.13
C ASN A 51 19.33 -23.39 -14.62
N ASP A 52 18.26 -23.34 -15.41
CA ASP A 52 18.37 -23.19 -16.88
C ASP A 52 17.27 -22.28 -17.47
N ASP A 53 17.64 -21.58 -18.53
CA ASP A 53 16.77 -20.68 -19.28
C ASP A 53 15.56 -21.39 -19.89
N TYR A 54 15.68 -22.67 -20.23
CA TYR A 54 14.59 -23.40 -20.93
C TYR A 54 13.42 -23.69 -19.98
N SER A 55 13.73 -24.22 -18.79
CA SER A 55 12.73 -24.47 -17.75
C SER A 55 12.00 -23.21 -17.36
N LEU A 56 12.75 -22.12 -17.11
CA LEU A 56 12.14 -20.82 -16.77
C LEU A 56 11.24 -20.29 -17.89
N ARG A 57 11.67 -20.38 -19.15
CA ARG A 57 10.83 -19.99 -20.29
C ARG A 57 9.54 -20.81 -20.37
N GLY A 58 9.58 -22.07 -19.98
CA GLY A 58 8.41 -22.95 -19.85
C GLY A 58 7.39 -22.37 -18.86
N ILE A 59 7.85 -22.03 -17.64
CA ILE A 59 7.02 -21.44 -16.59
C ILE A 59 6.45 -20.08 -17.03
N LEU A 60 7.28 -19.20 -17.60
CA LEU A 60 6.83 -17.87 -18.04
C LEU A 60 5.78 -17.93 -19.17
N ARG A 61 5.94 -18.87 -20.10
CA ARG A 61 4.94 -19.15 -21.14
C ARG A 61 3.65 -19.69 -20.53
N ALA A 62 3.76 -20.61 -19.58
CA ALA A 62 2.59 -21.17 -18.89
C ALA A 62 1.82 -20.08 -18.13
N ILE A 63 2.50 -19.21 -17.39
CA ILE A 63 1.89 -18.06 -16.72
C ILE A 63 1.10 -17.21 -17.72
N ARG A 64 1.75 -16.73 -18.79
CA ARG A 64 1.09 -15.90 -19.79
C ARG A 64 -0.11 -16.59 -20.44
N THR A 65 0.06 -17.84 -20.82
CA THR A 65 -0.99 -18.60 -21.50
C THR A 65 -2.15 -18.88 -20.56
N GLN A 66 -1.90 -19.35 -19.35
CA GLN A 66 -2.96 -19.71 -18.41
C GLN A 66 -3.74 -18.49 -17.91
N VAL A 67 -3.08 -17.36 -17.61
CA VAL A 67 -3.79 -16.13 -17.28
C VAL A 67 -4.66 -15.68 -18.44
N LYS A 68 -4.13 -15.66 -19.65
CA LYS A 68 -4.90 -15.27 -20.84
C LYS A 68 -6.12 -16.20 -21.09
N TRP A 69 -5.97 -17.50 -20.91
CA TRP A 69 -7.04 -18.46 -21.04
C TRP A 69 -8.10 -18.34 -19.96
N GLU A 70 -7.71 -18.05 -18.72
CA GLU A 70 -8.62 -17.86 -17.59
C GLU A 70 -9.69 -16.81 -17.86
N PHE A 71 -9.35 -15.79 -18.65
CA PHE A 71 -10.24 -14.66 -18.96
C PHE A 71 -10.71 -14.61 -20.42
N LYS A 72 -10.52 -15.69 -21.17
CA LYS A 72 -10.80 -15.73 -22.61
C LYS A 72 -12.26 -15.37 -22.98
N ASN A 73 -13.21 -15.73 -22.12
CA ASN A 73 -14.63 -15.54 -22.37
C ASN A 73 -15.26 -14.44 -21.50
N ASP A 74 -14.47 -13.75 -20.68
CA ASP A 74 -15.00 -12.79 -19.72
C ASP A 74 -15.24 -11.41 -20.34
N TYR A 75 -14.58 -11.11 -21.47
CA TYR A 75 -14.58 -9.78 -22.05
C TYR A 75 -14.71 -9.82 -23.57
N GLU A 76 -15.67 -9.06 -24.11
CA GLU A 76 -15.88 -8.99 -25.57
C GLU A 76 -14.81 -8.18 -26.31
N ASN A 77 -14.20 -7.15 -25.64
CA ASN A 77 -13.39 -6.14 -26.31
C ASN A 77 -11.93 -6.03 -25.80
N PHE A 78 -11.53 -6.80 -24.80
CA PHE A 78 -10.13 -6.82 -24.33
C PHE A 78 -9.78 -8.14 -23.65
N GLN A 79 -8.47 -8.41 -23.59
CA GLN A 79 -7.93 -9.60 -22.95
C GLN A 79 -7.10 -9.23 -21.75
N VAL A 80 -7.24 -9.97 -20.65
CA VAL A 80 -6.30 -9.90 -19.53
C VAL A 80 -5.01 -10.60 -19.93
N THR A 81 -3.91 -9.87 -19.90
CA THR A 81 -2.57 -10.36 -20.26
C THR A 81 -1.56 -10.02 -19.17
N THR A 82 -0.41 -10.66 -19.19
CA THR A 82 0.67 -10.40 -18.25
C THR A 82 1.92 -9.89 -18.97
N SER A 83 2.54 -8.85 -18.41
CA SER A 83 3.90 -8.43 -18.74
C SER A 83 4.81 -8.86 -17.59
N ILE A 84 5.99 -9.40 -17.89
CA ILE A 84 6.87 -9.99 -16.89
C ILE A 84 8.29 -9.49 -17.11
N GLY A 85 8.91 -8.94 -16.06
CA GLY A 85 10.35 -8.69 -16.00
C GLY A 85 11.04 -9.78 -15.20
N VAL A 86 12.23 -10.18 -15.61
CA VAL A 86 12.94 -11.32 -15.02
C VAL A 86 14.39 -10.98 -14.77
N ALA A 87 14.86 -11.25 -13.55
CA ALA A 87 16.27 -11.22 -13.19
C ALA A 87 16.68 -12.54 -12.52
N PHE A 88 17.94 -12.91 -12.69
CA PHE A 88 18.50 -14.19 -12.26
C PHE A 88 19.60 -14.00 -11.23
N SER A 89 19.54 -14.71 -10.13
CA SER A 89 20.68 -14.91 -9.24
C SER A 89 21.46 -16.18 -9.68
N PRO A 90 22.81 -16.15 -9.69
CA PRO A 90 23.68 -15.02 -9.33
C PRO A 90 23.99 -14.05 -10.50
N ASN A 91 23.58 -14.35 -11.73
CA ASN A 91 24.03 -13.65 -12.95
C ASN A 91 23.68 -12.17 -12.98
N ASN A 92 22.52 -11.79 -12.43
CA ASN A 92 22.08 -10.39 -12.42
C ASN A 92 22.22 -9.74 -11.04
N GLY A 93 22.78 -10.45 -10.04
CA GLY A 93 23.00 -9.98 -8.70
C GLY A 93 22.81 -11.07 -7.65
N HIS A 94 23.25 -10.77 -6.43
CA HIS A 94 23.11 -11.67 -5.29
C HIS A 94 22.08 -11.17 -4.29
N GLU A 95 21.88 -9.86 -4.25
CA GLU A 95 20.97 -9.23 -3.29
C GLU A 95 19.59 -9.03 -3.91
N TYR A 96 18.56 -9.19 -3.05
CA TYR A 96 17.17 -9.03 -3.45
C TYR A 96 16.91 -7.69 -4.15
N GLU A 97 17.44 -6.60 -3.58
CA GLU A 97 17.21 -5.24 -4.09
C GLU A 97 17.77 -5.04 -5.50
N GLU A 98 18.94 -5.61 -5.77
CA GLU A 98 19.55 -5.55 -7.11
C GLU A 98 18.73 -6.34 -8.14
N LEU A 99 18.33 -7.56 -7.78
CA LEU A 99 17.52 -8.43 -8.64
C LEU A 99 16.15 -7.80 -8.90
N PHE A 100 15.52 -7.25 -7.88
CA PHE A 100 14.23 -6.59 -8.01
C PHE A 100 14.29 -5.40 -8.97
N LYS A 101 15.26 -4.49 -8.80
CA LYS A 101 15.43 -3.31 -9.68
C LYS A 101 15.64 -3.72 -11.14
N LYS A 102 16.40 -4.78 -11.40
CA LYS A 102 16.64 -5.30 -12.73
C LYS A 102 15.40 -5.97 -13.34
N ALA A 103 14.64 -6.71 -12.52
CA ALA A 103 13.38 -7.30 -12.95
C ALA A 103 12.33 -6.21 -13.26
N ASP A 104 12.21 -5.18 -12.41
CA ASP A 104 11.32 -4.05 -12.62
C ASP A 104 11.68 -3.26 -13.91
N PHE A 105 12.95 -2.98 -14.13
CA PHE A 105 13.40 -2.40 -15.39
C PHE A 105 12.95 -3.24 -16.60
N CYS A 106 13.11 -4.56 -16.53
CA CYS A 106 12.66 -5.45 -17.60
C CYS A 106 11.14 -5.49 -17.74
N LEU A 107 10.38 -5.34 -16.66
CA LEU A 107 8.93 -5.19 -16.69
C LEU A 107 8.52 -3.91 -17.41
N TYR A 108 9.19 -2.80 -17.12
CA TYR A 108 8.99 -1.56 -17.84
C TYR A 108 9.26 -1.76 -19.36
N VAL A 109 10.39 -2.36 -19.73
CA VAL A 109 10.70 -2.68 -21.13
C VAL A 109 9.64 -3.58 -21.76
N ALA A 110 9.10 -4.54 -21.04
CA ALA A 110 8.01 -5.40 -21.51
C ALA A 110 6.73 -4.60 -21.79
N LYS A 111 6.37 -3.65 -20.89
CA LYS A 111 5.23 -2.73 -21.04
C LYS A 111 5.42 -1.81 -22.25
N GLU A 112 6.59 -1.21 -22.43
CA GLU A 112 6.92 -0.31 -23.56
C GLU A 112 6.90 -1.03 -24.93
N LYS A 113 7.39 -2.25 -24.97
CA LYS A 113 7.41 -3.06 -26.21
C LYS A 113 6.05 -3.66 -26.60
N GLY A 114 4.95 -3.18 -26.02
CA GLY A 114 3.58 -3.56 -26.39
C GLY A 114 2.97 -4.64 -25.50
N ARG A 115 3.47 -4.82 -24.29
CA ARG A 115 2.89 -5.72 -23.25
C ARG A 115 2.83 -7.18 -23.66
N ASP A 116 2.10 -8.02 -22.93
CA ASP A 116 1.89 -9.46 -23.17
C ASP A 116 3.19 -10.20 -23.53
N ARG A 117 4.23 -10.00 -22.75
CA ARG A 117 5.55 -10.63 -22.96
C ARG A 117 6.35 -10.73 -21.68
N TYR A 118 7.42 -11.50 -21.72
CA TYR A 118 8.45 -11.48 -20.70
C TYR A 118 9.78 -10.97 -21.26
N VAL A 119 10.56 -10.28 -20.43
CA VAL A 119 11.88 -9.76 -20.74
C VAL A 119 12.85 -10.20 -19.65
N PHE A 120 13.96 -10.81 -20.06
CA PHE A 120 15.08 -11.14 -19.16
C PHE A 120 16.05 -9.99 -19.10
N PHE A 121 16.54 -9.69 -17.91
CA PHE A 121 17.69 -8.80 -17.80
C PHE A 121 18.93 -9.48 -18.39
N ARG A 122 19.61 -8.80 -19.28
CA ARG A 122 20.88 -9.23 -19.91
C ARG A 122 21.80 -8.05 -19.98
N ASP A 123 23.00 -8.18 -19.39
CA ASP A 123 23.97 -7.09 -19.33
C ASP A 123 24.32 -6.57 -20.74
N GLU A 124 24.51 -7.46 -21.72
CA GLU A 124 24.90 -7.11 -23.08
C GLU A 124 23.83 -6.25 -23.80
N ILE A 125 22.58 -6.29 -23.36
CA ILE A 125 21.46 -5.59 -24.01
C ILE A 125 20.96 -4.44 -23.16
N HIS A 126 20.95 -4.60 -21.85
CA HIS A 126 20.19 -3.74 -20.95
C HIS A 126 21.07 -2.87 -20.06
N LYS A 127 22.36 -3.21 -19.87
CA LYS A 127 23.24 -2.54 -18.89
C LYS A 127 23.26 -1.02 -19.08
N GLU A 128 23.59 -0.56 -20.30
CA GLU A 128 23.66 0.88 -20.58
C GLU A 128 22.33 1.59 -20.40
N SER A 129 21.24 1.00 -20.91
CA SER A 129 19.89 1.56 -20.76
C SER A 129 19.42 1.54 -19.31
N TYR A 130 19.80 0.52 -18.55
CA TYR A 130 19.50 0.40 -17.14
C TYR A 130 20.28 1.44 -16.32
N GLU A 131 21.59 1.56 -16.53
CA GLU A 131 22.42 2.58 -15.88
C GLU A 131 21.95 4.01 -16.22
N ASN A 132 21.61 4.26 -17.48
CA ASN A 132 20.99 5.52 -17.90
C ASN A 132 19.62 5.74 -17.26
N SER A 133 18.83 4.69 -17.09
CA SER A 133 17.56 4.77 -16.38
C SER A 133 17.75 5.09 -14.90
N LEU A 134 18.76 4.54 -14.25
CA LEU A 134 19.11 4.90 -12.87
C LEU A 134 19.52 6.38 -12.78
N ASN A 135 20.35 6.85 -13.70
CA ASN A 135 20.79 8.25 -13.75
C ASN A 135 19.68 9.24 -14.14
N GLN A 136 18.69 8.82 -14.95
CA GLN A 136 17.50 9.60 -15.28
C GLN A 136 16.40 9.44 -14.22
N LYS A 137 16.33 8.27 -13.57
CA LYS A 137 15.41 7.97 -12.47
C LYS A 137 15.67 8.84 -11.24
N ASP A 138 16.88 9.32 -11.01
CA ASP A 138 17.14 10.38 -10.04
C ASP A 138 16.37 11.69 -10.32
N LYS A 139 15.79 11.82 -11.54
CA LYS A 139 14.89 12.94 -11.92
C LYS A 139 13.42 12.55 -12.11
N ILE A 140 13.09 11.28 -12.35
CA ILE A 140 11.73 10.83 -12.71
C ILE A 140 11.17 9.83 -11.71
N PHE A 141 12.01 9.12 -10.98
CA PHE A 141 11.58 8.19 -9.95
C PHE A 141 11.91 8.72 -8.55
N ASN A 142 10.90 9.10 -7.88
CA ASN A 142 10.84 9.15 -6.40
C ASN A 142 11.03 7.73 -5.78
N ASP A 143 11.45 6.76 -6.55
CA ASP A 143 11.25 5.31 -6.37
C ASP A 143 12.25 4.55 -5.51
N GLY A 144 13.41 5.10 -5.28
CA GLY A 144 14.24 4.55 -4.19
C GLY A 144 13.55 4.75 -2.83
N ARG A 145 12.55 5.64 -2.79
CA ARG A 145 11.76 5.91 -1.60
C ARG A 145 10.65 4.87 -1.44
N GLU A 146 9.83 4.61 -2.47
CA GLU A 146 8.73 3.62 -2.40
C GLU A 146 9.24 2.21 -2.05
N MET A 147 10.36 1.80 -2.65
CA MET A 147 10.96 0.50 -2.32
C MET A 147 11.52 0.44 -0.90
N ARG A 148 12.13 1.53 -0.43
CA ARG A 148 12.57 1.61 0.98
C ARG A 148 11.38 1.58 1.93
N GLU A 149 10.29 2.27 1.56
CA GLU A 149 9.05 2.26 2.34
C GLU A 149 8.42 0.86 2.39
N LEU A 150 8.33 0.17 1.25
CA LEU A 150 7.82 -1.19 1.21
C LEU A 150 8.65 -2.16 2.07
N ARG A 151 9.98 -2.06 1.99
CA ARG A 151 10.88 -2.85 2.84
C ARG A 151 10.68 -2.51 4.32
N TYR A 152 10.64 -1.23 4.64
CA TYR A 152 10.38 -0.76 5.99
C TYR A 152 9.05 -1.31 6.53
N LEU A 153 7.96 -1.21 5.76
CA LEU A 153 6.66 -1.76 6.13
C LEU A 153 6.71 -3.28 6.34
N THR A 154 7.47 -4.00 5.52
CA THR A 154 7.67 -5.45 5.68
C THR A 154 8.39 -5.77 6.99
N ASP A 155 9.45 -5.04 7.32
CA ASP A 155 10.19 -5.21 8.57
C ASP A 155 9.31 -4.89 9.79
N ILE A 156 8.50 -3.84 9.71
CA ILE A 156 7.51 -3.49 10.74
C ILE A 156 6.46 -4.60 10.93
N MET A 157 5.94 -5.16 9.86
CA MET A 157 4.97 -6.26 9.94
C MET A 157 5.58 -7.51 10.59
N LEU A 158 6.85 -7.81 10.33
CA LEU A 158 7.58 -8.88 11.02
C LEU A 158 7.78 -8.58 12.51
N GLN A 159 8.19 -7.35 12.84
CA GLN A 159 8.33 -6.91 14.22
C GLN A 159 6.99 -6.97 14.97
N PHE A 160 5.89 -6.62 14.34
CA PHE A 160 4.55 -6.62 14.93
C PHE A 160 4.14 -7.98 15.49
N ASN A 161 4.65 -9.09 14.96
CA ASN A 161 4.39 -10.42 15.48
C ASN A 161 5.04 -10.68 16.84
N THR A 162 6.11 -9.97 17.18
CA THR A 162 6.88 -10.15 18.42
C THR A 162 6.76 -8.98 19.38
N ASP A 163 6.65 -7.75 18.86
CA ASP A 163 6.54 -6.52 19.63
C ASP A 163 5.59 -5.53 18.94
N ARG A 164 4.30 -5.67 19.21
CA ARG A 164 3.25 -4.87 18.57
C ARG A 164 3.35 -3.38 18.88
N LYS A 165 3.63 -3.03 20.14
CA LYS A 165 3.70 -1.63 20.57
C LYS A 165 4.94 -0.95 20.01
N GLY A 166 6.08 -1.63 20.04
CA GLY A 166 7.32 -1.14 19.43
C GLY A 166 7.22 -0.96 17.92
N ALA A 167 6.59 -1.89 17.21
CA ALA A 167 6.35 -1.77 15.78
C ALA A 167 5.55 -0.49 15.42
N VAL A 168 4.44 -0.24 16.14
CA VAL A 168 3.62 0.97 15.92
C VAL A 168 4.39 2.24 16.31
N SER A 169 5.17 2.21 17.39
CA SER A 169 6.02 3.34 17.81
C SER A 169 7.04 3.70 16.71
N ASN A 170 7.70 2.68 16.15
CA ASN A 170 8.65 2.86 15.07
C ASN A 170 7.99 3.44 13.81
N MET A 171 6.75 3.03 13.48
CA MET A 171 5.99 3.62 12.37
C MET A 171 5.73 5.11 12.60
N PHE A 172 5.35 5.51 13.80
CA PHE A 172 5.11 6.92 14.11
C PHE A 172 6.40 7.75 14.02
N GLU A 173 7.51 7.25 14.54
CA GLU A 173 8.81 7.89 14.42
C GLU A 173 9.22 8.05 12.95
N HIS A 174 9.03 7.01 12.16
CA HIS A 174 9.31 7.03 10.72
C HIS A 174 8.48 8.10 9.99
N MET A 175 7.17 8.17 10.25
CA MET A 175 6.29 9.18 9.65
C MET A 175 6.76 10.61 10.01
N ILE A 176 7.09 10.86 11.27
CA ILE A 176 7.55 12.16 11.72
C ILE A 176 8.87 12.53 11.03
N GLN A 177 9.83 11.62 10.99
CA GLN A 177 11.16 11.90 10.45
C GLN A 177 11.20 11.94 8.93
N THR A 178 10.50 10.99 8.26
CA THR A 178 10.62 10.77 6.82
C THR A 178 9.56 11.55 6.04
N TYR A 179 8.30 11.57 6.51
CA TYR A 179 7.19 12.25 5.84
C TYR A 179 7.01 13.69 6.29
N LYS A 180 7.86 14.13 7.27
CA LYS A 180 7.79 15.49 7.83
C LYS A 180 6.41 15.82 8.40
N VAL A 181 5.82 14.84 9.05
CA VAL A 181 4.57 14.99 9.79
C VAL A 181 4.86 15.73 11.10
N ASP A 182 3.99 16.66 11.46
CA ASP A 182 4.17 17.44 12.70
C ASP A 182 3.47 16.78 13.89
N SER A 183 2.30 16.17 13.67
CA SER A 183 1.50 15.53 14.72
C SER A 183 0.86 14.23 14.23
N ILE A 184 0.84 13.22 15.10
CA ILE A 184 0.08 11.98 14.91
C ILE A 184 -0.75 11.77 16.17
N SER A 185 -2.08 11.66 16.03
CA SER A 185 -2.96 11.45 17.17
C SER A 185 -3.89 10.25 16.98
N ILE A 186 -4.16 9.57 18.08
CA ILE A 186 -5.13 8.46 18.14
C ILE A 186 -6.30 8.91 19.01
N TYR A 187 -7.51 8.75 18.47
CA TYR A 187 -8.77 9.01 19.14
C TYR A 187 -9.49 7.70 19.34
N LYS A 188 -10.05 7.45 20.56
CA LYS A 188 -10.72 6.20 20.93
C LYS A 188 -12.10 6.45 21.53
N GLY A 189 -12.91 5.39 21.51
CA GLY A 189 -14.22 5.35 22.13
C GLY A 189 -15.30 6.10 21.35
N LYS A 190 -16.57 5.97 21.80
CA LYS A 190 -17.74 6.53 21.10
C LYS A 190 -17.68 8.05 20.91
N ALA A 191 -17.04 8.77 21.83
CA ALA A 191 -16.88 10.22 21.76
C ALA A 191 -15.63 10.63 20.97
N LEU A 192 -14.84 9.69 20.44
CA LEU A 192 -13.58 9.94 19.78
C LEU A 192 -12.69 10.91 20.55
N LYS A 193 -12.47 10.58 21.83
CA LYS A 193 -11.58 11.34 22.70
C LYS A 193 -10.14 11.03 22.39
N ARG A 194 -9.27 12.05 22.39
CA ARG A 194 -7.82 11.90 22.20
C ARG A 194 -7.23 10.96 23.26
N TYR A 195 -6.63 9.88 22.77
CA TYR A 195 -6.00 8.85 23.60
C TYR A 195 -4.49 9.03 23.69
N LEU A 196 -3.85 9.33 22.56
CA LEU A 196 -2.39 9.42 22.45
C LEU A 196 -2.03 10.41 21.36
N THR A 197 -0.90 11.11 21.54
CA THR A 197 -0.31 12.00 20.52
C THR A 197 1.20 11.79 20.47
N PHE A 198 1.75 11.72 19.27
CA PHE A 198 3.16 11.74 18.95
C PHE A 198 3.49 13.02 18.17
N GLY A 199 4.70 13.56 18.39
CA GLY A 199 5.12 14.82 17.78
C GLY A 199 4.49 16.03 18.47
N GLN A 200 4.09 17.02 17.70
CA GLN A 200 3.52 18.28 18.21
C GLN A 200 2.13 18.03 18.81
N GLN A 201 1.92 18.50 20.01
CA GLN A 201 0.58 18.51 20.61
C GLN A 201 -0.22 19.68 20.06
N LEU A 202 -1.32 19.38 19.38
CA LEU A 202 -2.24 20.38 18.81
C LEU A 202 -3.18 20.91 19.90
N GLU A 203 -3.44 22.21 19.87
CA GLU A 203 -4.45 22.87 20.70
C GLU A 203 -5.86 22.46 20.23
N ASP A 204 -6.85 22.54 21.13
CA ASP A 204 -8.27 22.24 20.85
C ASP A 204 -8.54 20.90 20.16
N ALA A 205 -7.63 19.93 20.29
CA ALA A 205 -7.71 18.63 19.63
C ALA A 205 -8.16 17.50 20.58
N GLU A 206 -9.00 17.80 21.57
CA GLU A 206 -9.43 16.80 22.56
C GLU A 206 -10.43 15.80 21.99
N TYR A 207 -11.25 16.22 21.03
CA TYR A 207 -12.29 15.42 20.37
C TYR A 207 -12.30 15.65 18.86
N LEU A 208 -12.96 14.76 18.10
CA LEU A 208 -13.19 14.87 16.66
C LEU A 208 -14.69 15.07 16.38
N PRO A 209 -15.25 16.28 16.53
CA PRO A 209 -16.69 16.52 16.46
C PRO A 209 -17.29 16.35 15.07
N TYR A 210 -16.47 16.41 14.02
CA TYR A 210 -16.89 16.40 12.62
C TYR A 210 -17.02 14.98 12.01
N VAL A 211 -16.49 13.94 12.67
CA VAL A 211 -16.36 12.59 12.07
C VAL A 211 -17.72 11.97 11.69
N ASN A 212 -18.80 12.34 12.38
CA ASN A 212 -20.15 11.83 12.09
C ASN A 212 -21.00 12.79 11.25
N THR A 213 -20.42 13.86 10.68
CA THR A 213 -21.14 14.78 9.81
C THR A 213 -21.32 14.24 8.40
N ASP A 214 -22.40 14.66 7.72
CA ASP A 214 -22.64 14.27 6.32
C ASP A 214 -21.49 14.71 5.40
N GLY A 215 -20.91 15.89 5.66
CA GLY A 215 -19.77 16.40 4.92
C GLY A 215 -18.56 15.51 5.03
N PHE A 216 -18.20 15.08 6.24
CA PHE A 216 -17.09 14.17 6.46
C PHE A 216 -17.31 12.80 5.80
N ASN A 217 -18.54 12.28 5.90
CA ASN A 217 -18.91 11.02 5.26
C ASN A 217 -18.81 11.09 3.74
N LYS A 218 -19.14 12.24 3.13
CA LYS A 218 -18.95 12.47 1.69
C LYS A 218 -17.47 12.49 1.30
N LEU A 219 -16.60 13.14 2.10
CA LEU A 219 -15.14 13.11 1.87
C LEU A 219 -14.57 11.70 1.96
N MET A 220 -15.05 10.93 2.91
CA MET A 220 -14.62 9.53 3.11
C MET A 220 -15.00 8.66 1.91
N GLY A 221 -16.16 8.89 1.28
CA GLY A 221 -16.70 8.06 0.20
C GLY A 221 -16.78 6.59 0.63
N ASP A 222 -16.31 5.64 -0.15
CA ASP A 222 -16.27 4.19 0.18
C ASP A 222 -14.97 3.75 0.87
N LYS A 223 -14.08 4.69 1.19
CA LYS A 223 -12.79 4.41 1.82
C LYS A 223 -12.89 4.41 3.34
N ASN A 224 -11.92 3.78 4.01
CA ASN A 224 -11.73 3.88 5.46
C ASN A 224 -10.77 5.01 5.86
N TYR A 225 -10.40 5.87 4.92
CA TYR A 225 -9.51 7.01 5.15
C TYR A 225 -9.90 8.21 4.30
N ILE A 226 -9.47 9.38 4.73
CA ILE A 226 -9.39 10.59 3.91
C ILE A 226 -7.93 11.03 3.81
N SER A 227 -7.59 11.64 2.68
CA SER A 227 -6.35 12.41 2.53
C SER A 227 -6.69 13.78 1.98
N ALA A 228 -6.29 14.81 2.70
CA ALA A 228 -6.48 16.20 2.29
C ALA A 228 -5.12 16.89 2.17
N ASP A 229 -4.65 17.04 0.93
CA ASP A 229 -3.39 17.73 0.60
C ASP A 229 -3.45 19.21 0.97
N PHE A 230 -4.63 19.81 0.76
CA PHE A 230 -4.93 21.20 1.06
C PHE A 230 -6.31 21.25 1.71
N VAL A 231 -6.36 21.34 3.02
CA VAL A 231 -7.62 21.28 3.79
C VAL A 231 -8.69 22.25 3.25
N ASN A 232 -8.30 23.47 2.90
CA ASN A 232 -9.24 24.50 2.42
C ASN A 232 -9.99 24.15 1.12
N ARG A 233 -9.49 23.18 0.32
CA ARG A 233 -10.16 22.75 -0.91
C ARG A 233 -11.45 21.94 -0.65
N ASN A 234 -11.66 21.52 0.58
CA ASN A 234 -12.81 20.70 0.99
C ASN A 234 -13.95 21.52 1.64
N LEU A 235 -13.86 22.85 1.61
CA LEU A 235 -14.82 23.72 2.30
C LEU A 235 -16.27 23.51 1.83
N ASP A 236 -16.47 23.34 0.53
CA ASP A 236 -17.81 23.16 -0.05
C ASP A 236 -18.42 21.79 0.26
N VAL A 237 -17.60 20.79 0.58
CA VAL A 237 -18.04 19.42 0.83
C VAL A 237 -18.22 19.14 2.32
N ALA A 238 -17.29 19.61 3.15
CA ALA A 238 -17.25 19.34 4.59
C ALA A 238 -16.78 20.58 5.38
N PRO A 239 -17.64 21.60 5.51
CA PRO A 239 -17.27 22.86 6.17
C PRO A 239 -16.87 22.66 7.63
N GLU A 240 -17.55 21.80 8.39
CA GLU A 240 -17.25 21.54 9.79
C GLU A 240 -15.85 20.90 9.97
N PHE A 241 -15.47 20.01 9.06
CA PHE A 241 -14.13 19.44 9.03
C PHE A 241 -13.09 20.53 8.78
N VAL A 242 -13.31 21.39 7.79
CA VAL A 242 -12.35 22.45 7.43
C VAL A 242 -12.21 23.47 8.55
N GLU A 243 -13.33 23.85 9.22
CA GLU A 243 -13.28 24.75 10.39
C GLU A 243 -12.45 24.17 11.54
N GLU A 244 -12.63 22.89 11.86
CA GLU A 244 -11.85 22.22 12.90
C GLU A 244 -10.35 22.12 12.53
N MET A 245 -10.02 21.83 11.27
CA MET A 245 -8.63 21.81 10.81
C MET A 245 -7.99 23.20 10.92
N LYS A 246 -8.74 24.27 10.58
CA LYS A 246 -8.26 25.67 10.73
C LYS A 246 -8.00 26.04 12.18
N LYS A 247 -8.89 25.68 13.11
CA LYS A 247 -8.70 25.94 14.56
C LYS A 247 -7.42 25.31 15.09
N ARG A 248 -7.06 24.15 14.55
CA ARG A 248 -5.88 23.36 14.92
C ARG A 248 -4.63 23.71 14.10
N HIS A 249 -4.72 24.69 13.21
CA HIS A 249 -3.64 25.09 12.28
C HIS A 249 -3.16 23.94 11.37
N ILE A 250 -4.04 22.98 11.04
CA ILE A 250 -3.71 21.87 10.16
C ILE A 250 -3.82 22.30 8.71
N CYS A 251 -2.74 22.13 7.95
CA CYS A 251 -2.66 22.47 6.53
C CYS A 251 -2.97 21.28 5.61
N SER A 252 -2.48 20.11 5.98
CA SER A 252 -2.71 18.82 5.30
C SER A 252 -2.90 17.71 6.32
N THR A 253 -3.78 16.74 6.02
CA THR A 253 -4.05 15.64 6.95
C THR A 253 -4.36 14.35 6.22
N ILE A 254 -3.98 13.22 6.83
CA ILE A 254 -4.53 11.88 6.56
C ILE A 254 -5.29 11.47 7.82
N GLN A 255 -6.51 10.98 7.64
CA GLN A 255 -7.30 10.44 8.75
C GLN A 255 -7.82 9.06 8.37
N CYS A 256 -7.56 8.06 9.21
CA CYS A 256 -7.95 6.69 8.99
C CYS A 256 -8.85 6.20 10.12
N PHE A 257 -9.95 5.51 9.81
CA PHE A 257 -10.68 4.76 10.81
C PHE A 257 -9.84 3.58 11.30
N ILE A 258 -9.79 3.40 12.61
CA ILE A 258 -9.26 2.21 13.26
C ILE A 258 -10.43 1.23 13.39
N GLY A 259 -10.46 0.22 12.52
CA GLY A 259 -11.58 -0.69 12.31
C GLY A 259 -12.37 -0.42 11.04
N GLY A 260 -13.46 -1.18 10.84
CA GLY A 260 -14.38 -0.97 9.73
C GLY A 260 -15.39 0.14 10.03
N ARG A 261 -16.13 0.59 9.01
CA ARG A 261 -17.18 1.61 9.16
C ARG A 261 -18.31 1.21 10.13
N ASP A 262 -18.59 -0.09 10.15
CA ASP A 262 -19.64 -0.65 11.03
C ASP A 262 -19.11 -0.93 12.45
N ASP A 263 -17.80 -0.90 12.67
CA ASP A 263 -17.13 -1.14 13.95
C ASP A 263 -15.93 -0.21 14.12
N ILE A 264 -16.18 1.09 14.24
CA ILE A 264 -15.14 2.10 14.44
C ILE A 264 -14.68 2.07 15.90
N LYS A 265 -13.45 1.61 16.14
CA LYS A 265 -12.80 1.61 17.45
C LYS A 265 -12.09 2.93 17.75
N GLY A 266 -11.76 3.69 16.72
CA GLY A 266 -11.09 4.97 16.83
C GLY A 266 -10.77 5.62 15.51
N VAL A 267 -10.01 6.70 15.57
CA VAL A 267 -9.47 7.43 14.40
C VAL A 267 -8.00 7.71 14.63
N LEU A 268 -7.18 7.42 13.62
CA LEU A 268 -5.80 7.85 13.51
C LEU A 268 -5.77 9.13 12.67
N THR A 269 -5.16 10.20 13.16
CA THR A 269 -4.90 11.44 12.41
C THR A 269 -3.40 11.66 12.26
N ILE A 270 -2.99 12.08 11.07
CA ILE A 270 -1.60 12.37 10.69
C ILE A 270 -1.59 13.74 10.05
N ASP A 271 -0.97 14.72 10.72
CA ASP A 271 -1.22 16.12 10.45
C ASP A 271 0.08 16.89 10.15
N LYS A 272 0.04 17.77 9.13
CA LYS A 272 1.07 18.77 8.82
C LYS A 272 0.52 20.16 9.12
N THR A 273 1.23 20.90 9.93
CA THR A 273 0.78 22.22 10.44
C THR A 273 1.58 23.39 9.86
N LYS A 274 2.80 23.14 9.38
CA LYS A 274 3.70 24.19 8.90
C LYS A 274 3.46 24.54 7.45
N GLU A 275 3.35 23.50 6.61
CA GLU A 275 3.18 23.65 5.17
C GLU A 275 2.18 22.65 4.64
N ALA A 276 1.29 23.11 3.74
CA ALA A 276 0.43 22.20 3.00
C ALA A 276 1.27 21.49 1.92
N SER A 277 1.16 20.17 1.85
CA SER A 277 1.84 19.38 0.84
C SER A 277 0.94 18.26 0.33
N GLN A 278 1.21 17.83 -0.90
CA GLN A 278 0.57 16.66 -1.45
C GLN A 278 1.05 15.42 -0.72
N TRP A 279 0.13 14.53 -0.41
CA TRP A 279 0.43 13.21 0.14
C TRP A 279 0.81 12.25 -0.98
N ALA A 280 1.94 11.59 -0.84
CA ALA A 280 2.32 10.51 -1.73
C ALA A 280 1.51 9.24 -1.42
N GLU A 281 1.32 8.37 -2.42
CA GLU A 281 0.52 7.15 -2.28
C GLU A 281 1.07 6.25 -1.17
N TYR A 282 2.39 6.07 -1.07
CA TYR A 282 3.02 5.29 -0.02
C TYR A 282 2.84 5.88 1.40
N GLU A 283 2.71 7.21 1.55
CA GLU A 283 2.41 7.85 2.85
C GLU A 283 0.98 7.51 3.30
N ILE A 284 0.04 7.50 2.35
CA ILE A 284 -1.35 7.11 2.60
C ILE A 284 -1.43 5.62 2.93
N GLU A 285 -0.74 4.76 2.19
CA GLU A 285 -0.70 3.32 2.44
C GLU A 285 -0.10 3.01 3.83
N CYS A 286 0.98 3.68 4.21
CA CYS A 286 1.57 3.56 5.53
C CYS A 286 0.57 3.93 6.64
N ALA A 287 -0.20 4.99 6.47
CA ALA A 287 -1.24 5.40 7.43
C ALA A 287 -2.35 4.34 7.55
N VAL A 288 -2.81 3.78 6.43
CA VAL A 288 -3.84 2.73 6.39
C VAL A 288 -3.34 1.44 7.06
N ILE A 289 -2.10 1.02 6.78
CA ILE A 289 -1.48 -0.15 7.44
C ILE A 289 -1.40 0.10 8.95
N THR A 290 -0.93 1.28 9.36
CA THR A 290 -0.84 1.64 10.78
C THR A 290 -2.19 1.57 11.46
N SER A 291 -3.27 2.08 10.85
CA SER A 291 -4.61 2.02 11.40
C SER A 291 -5.11 0.57 11.58
N THR A 292 -4.73 -0.33 10.66
CA THR A 292 -5.05 -1.76 10.74
C THR A 292 -4.29 -2.46 11.88
N LEU A 293 -3.01 -2.14 12.06
CA LEU A 293 -2.23 -2.68 13.18
C LEU A 293 -2.75 -2.17 14.53
N LEU A 294 -3.14 -0.90 14.61
CA LEU A 294 -3.77 -0.33 15.79
C LEU A 294 -5.11 -1.00 16.13
N TYR A 295 -5.91 -1.35 15.12
CA TYR A 295 -7.16 -2.08 15.35
C TYR A 295 -6.91 -3.42 16.07
N THR A 296 -5.89 -4.17 15.65
CA THR A 296 -5.53 -5.43 16.31
C THR A 296 -5.16 -5.23 17.78
N ILE A 297 -4.34 -4.20 18.09
CA ILE A 297 -3.94 -3.90 19.46
C ILE A 297 -5.15 -3.51 20.33
N ILE A 298 -6.00 -2.61 19.81
CA ILE A 298 -7.15 -2.09 20.57
C ILE A 298 -8.18 -3.18 20.81
N SER A 299 -8.45 -4.04 19.82
CA SER A 299 -9.39 -5.16 19.96
C SER A 299 -8.91 -6.18 20.99
N ASP A 300 -7.61 -6.49 21.02
CA ASP A 300 -7.05 -7.39 22.03
C ASP A 300 -7.13 -6.79 23.46
N GLU A 301 -6.88 -5.48 23.60
CA GLU A 301 -7.02 -4.78 24.88
C GLU A 301 -8.48 -4.83 25.39
N GLU A 302 -9.48 -4.62 24.51
CA GLU A 302 -10.90 -4.72 24.86
C GLU A 302 -11.29 -6.15 25.26
N GLN A 303 -10.84 -7.17 24.53
CA GLN A 303 -11.13 -8.57 24.86
C GLN A 303 -10.52 -8.98 26.20
N ASN A 304 -9.30 -8.58 26.50
CA ASN A 304 -8.64 -8.84 27.76
C ASN A 304 -9.35 -8.14 28.93
N TYR A 305 -9.88 -6.93 28.73
CA TYR A 305 -10.65 -6.21 29.73
C TYR A 305 -11.99 -6.90 30.04
N VAL A 306 -12.71 -7.37 29.01
CA VAL A 306 -13.95 -8.11 29.16
C VAL A 306 -13.72 -9.47 29.86
N ALA A 307 -12.64 -10.18 29.49
CA ALA A 307 -12.27 -11.43 30.12
C ALA A 307 -11.92 -11.24 31.61
N ALA A 308 -11.23 -10.17 31.97
CA ALA A 308 -10.91 -9.83 33.35
C ALA A 308 -12.16 -9.47 34.21
N MET A 309 -13.18 -8.87 33.60
CA MET A 309 -14.45 -8.60 34.29
C MET A 309 -15.28 -9.85 34.51
N ASN A 310 -15.25 -10.82 33.60
CA ASN A 310 -16.02 -12.07 33.72
C ASN A 310 -15.40 -13.10 34.69
N ILE A 311 -14.21 -12.84 35.24
CA ILE A 311 -13.54 -13.69 36.24
C ILE A 311 -13.92 -13.23 37.70
N THR A 312 -14.63 -12.13 37.83
CA THR A 312 -15.01 -11.55 39.13
C THR A 312 -16.49 -11.79 39.53
N ASP A 313 -17.22 -12.61 38.78
CA ASP A 313 -18.51 -13.20 39.10
C ASP A 313 -18.36 -14.71 39.39
#